data_b95eba07bdbd19728e1f4af10d73b961
#
_entry.id   b95eba07bdbd19728e1f4af10d73b961
#
_cell.length_a   1.000
_cell.length_b   1.000
_cell.length_c   1.000
_cell.angle_alpha   90.00
_cell.angle_beta   90.00
_cell.angle_gamma   90.00
#
_symmetry.space_group_name_H-M   'P 1'
#
loop_
_entity.id
_entity.type
_entity.pdbx_description
1 polymer ?
#
loop_
_entity_poly.entity_id
_entity_poly.type
_entity_poly.pdbx_seq_one_letter_code
_entity_poly.pdbx_strand_id
1 'polypeptide(L)'
;VAAGVHLAFGSPGGRPTPAQLAVIMRWLGVRVTDIELADRQPPDATVFLARDADGLLRIEVIGRDEVEAQLLARGLRYAFYRDAVPPSFTRLNRVEHEACMTLMAREAGVAAPRVIYAGRALAGAVLIVGRQVEGPTLFDIAAGDLSDELLDQTWEQVRRLHAARLTHGNLNGDHVVMSARGPTIVDFSIASSGSFHDRSPADVAELLATIAGVVGHERAVASCARVLRHEVLASALPLLQTAAMSRATRDTLPGNRRQTHGHLGDLREAVAAELDIEPPQLQSPYRIKASSLFLALGGLVAVAVLLAQLGDPTEVLRLARKADALWLIAAIVIAMATTLPYTLAFIGGVPRRLPLWASLELQVAMGYYNLAVPGVGGLAAQVRFLQREGLDTASAVAAGGFVSSAGGFVTSLGVFIVSVWLSPDTISIPSIHLGQLAPALTIAGFVLALIVLIVVAVPRLRRAVQKPLINAARTTWTVARSPGRLSLVLGGNIIVNLLYAACALACLRAFGGSISFFSALAIVSGTAVLSTLVPFPGGSTAVGALGFSGALVAFGVPQNVAVSTALVNQLVTSFVPAIPGVFATRHLVATEQI
;
A
#
# COMPACT_ATOMS: atom_id res chain seq x y z
N VAL A 1 -14.50 -18.70 20.01
CA VAL A 1 -14.67 -17.51 19.16
C VAL A 1 -16.16 -17.13 19.10
N ALA A 2 -17.08 -18.03 18.70
CA ALA A 2 -18.53 -17.76 18.60
C ALA A 2 -19.14 -17.25 19.93
N ALA A 3 -18.80 -17.84 21.07
CA ALA A 3 -19.29 -17.42 22.38
C ALA A 3 -18.75 -16.03 22.79
N GLY A 4 -17.52 -15.69 22.43
CA GLY A 4 -16.94 -14.37 22.68
C GLY A 4 -17.57 -13.27 21.81
N VAL A 5 -17.93 -13.59 20.58
CA VAL A 5 -18.65 -12.69 19.68
C VAL A 5 -20.06 -12.41 20.18
N HIS A 6 -20.79 -13.43 20.65
CA HIS A 6 -22.11 -13.26 21.25
C HIS A 6 -22.11 -12.43 22.54
N LEU A 7 -21.08 -12.58 23.37
CA LEU A 7 -20.91 -11.79 24.60
C LEU A 7 -20.56 -10.31 24.31
N ALA A 8 -19.80 -10.06 23.25
CA ALA A 8 -19.38 -8.71 22.88
C ALA A 8 -20.42 -7.93 22.05
N PHE A 9 -21.20 -8.62 21.21
CA PHE A 9 -22.06 -7.98 20.19
C PHE A 9 -23.55 -8.37 20.28
N GLY A 10 -23.94 -9.24 21.20
CA GLY A 10 -25.31 -9.71 21.39
C GLY A 10 -25.73 -10.83 20.42
N SER A 11 -26.93 -11.35 20.63
CA SER A 11 -27.50 -12.37 19.72
C SER A 11 -27.88 -11.76 18.38
N PRO A 12 -27.66 -12.48 17.25
CA PRO A 12 -28.07 -12.02 15.93
C PRO A 12 -29.57 -11.67 15.92
N GLY A 13 -29.87 -10.46 15.46
CA GLY A 13 -31.25 -10.08 15.15
C GLY A 13 -31.77 -10.94 14.00
N GLY A 14 -32.66 -11.85 14.27
CA GLY A 14 -33.23 -12.74 13.24
C GLY A 14 -33.79 -11.91 12.06
N ARG A 15 -33.74 -12.47 10.85
CA ARG A 15 -34.40 -11.87 9.67
C ARG A 15 -35.89 -11.68 9.97
N PRO A 16 -36.47 -10.51 9.68
CA PRO A 16 -37.90 -10.32 9.90
C PRO A 16 -38.69 -11.30 9.06
N THR A 17 -39.71 -11.88 9.65
CA THR A 17 -40.68 -12.71 8.90
C THR A 17 -41.60 -11.82 8.09
N PRO A 18 -42.24 -12.34 6.99
CA PRO A 18 -43.23 -11.58 6.24
C PRO A 18 -44.35 -10.98 7.12
N ALA A 19 -44.78 -11.71 8.16
CA ALA A 19 -45.78 -11.22 9.11
C ALA A 19 -45.29 -10.04 9.93
N GLN A 20 -44.06 -10.08 10.41
CA GLN A 20 -43.42 -8.94 11.12
C GLN A 20 -43.26 -7.74 10.19
N LEU A 21 -42.85 -7.98 8.95
CA LEU A 21 -42.71 -6.94 7.95
C LEU A 21 -44.05 -6.28 7.61
N ALA A 22 -45.13 -7.04 7.53
CA ALA A 22 -46.50 -6.51 7.34
C ALA A 22 -46.90 -5.55 8.48
N VAL A 23 -46.53 -5.87 9.73
CA VAL A 23 -46.77 -4.99 10.88
C VAL A 23 -45.94 -3.70 10.76
N ILE A 24 -44.67 -3.81 10.37
CA ILE A 24 -43.78 -2.66 10.19
C ILE A 24 -44.32 -1.75 9.06
N MET A 25 -44.71 -2.33 7.91
CA MET A 25 -45.25 -1.56 6.79
C MET A 25 -46.57 -0.86 7.13
N ARG A 26 -47.44 -1.53 7.89
CA ARG A 26 -48.68 -0.92 8.40
C ARG A 26 -48.38 0.26 9.34
N TRP A 27 -47.40 0.13 10.22
CA TRP A 27 -46.95 1.21 11.11
C TRP A 27 -46.40 2.40 10.32
N LEU A 28 -45.75 2.18 9.18
CA LEU A 28 -45.31 3.22 8.24
C LEU A 28 -46.44 3.82 7.41
N GLY A 29 -47.68 3.35 7.59
CA GLY A 29 -48.83 3.83 6.81
C GLY A 29 -48.93 3.23 5.40
N VAL A 30 -48.08 2.24 5.06
CA VAL A 30 -48.06 1.59 3.77
C VAL A 30 -48.80 0.24 3.89
N ARG A 31 -49.94 0.12 3.17
CA ARG A 31 -50.71 -1.12 3.11
C ARG A 31 -50.09 -2.02 2.03
N VAL A 32 -49.60 -3.17 2.44
CA VAL A 32 -48.98 -4.14 1.54
C VAL A 32 -49.69 -5.50 1.60
N THR A 33 -49.69 -6.17 0.48
CA THR A 33 -50.11 -7.57 0.30
C THR A 33 -48.95 -8.35 -0.30
N ASP A 34 -49.07 -9.68 -0.32
CA ASP A 34 -48.19 -10.59 -1.08
C ASP A 34 -46.70 -10.34 -0.76
N ILE A 35 -46.37 -10.35 0.54
CA ILE A 35 -44.98 -10.17 0.98
C ILE A 35 -44.23 -11.49 0.78
N GLU A 36 -43.28 -11.50 -0.14
CA GLU A 36 -42.46 -12.65 -0.48
C GLU A 36 -40.99 -12.26 -0.40
N LEU A 37 -40.13 -13.27 -0.12
CA LEU A 37 -38.70 -13.09 -0.18
C LEU A 37 -38.26 -13.02 -1.66
N ALA A 38 -37.45 -12.04 -2.03
CA ALA A 38 -36.95 -11.94 -3.40
C ALA A 38 -36.00 -13.11 -3.71
N ASP A 39 -36.06 -13.64 -4.94
CA ASP A 39 -35.22 -14.77 -5.39
C ASP A 39 -33.72 -14.43 -5.29
N ARG A 40 -33.35 -13.23 -5.70
CA ARG A 40 -31.96 -12.74 -5.58
C ARG A 40 -31.81 -11.93 -4.32
N GLN A 41 -30.94 -12.42 -3.42
CA GLN A 41 -30.63 -11.75 -2.16
C GLN A 41 -29.23 -11.15 -2.22
N PRO A 42 -29.06 -9.83 -1.98
CA PRO A 42 -27.74 -9.25 -1.82
C PRO A 42 -27.09 -9.75 -0.52
N PRO A 43 -25.77 -9.82 -0.45
CA PRO A 43 -25.06 -10.37 0.72
C PRO A 43 -25.17 -9.49 1.98
N ASP A 44 -25.71 -8.29 1.88
CA ASP A 44 -25.68 -7.23 2.88
C ASP A 44 -27.07 -6.68 3.26
N ALA A 45 -28.14 -7.25 2.72
CA ALA A 45 -29.51 -6.94 3.06
C ALA A 45 -30.43 -8.13 2.85
N THR A 46 -31.57 -8.16 3.51
CA THR A 46 -32.65 -9.08 3.19
C THR A 46 -33.72 -8.33 2.38
N VAL A 47 -33.99 -8.78 1.17
CA VAL A 47 -34.89 -8.16 0.23
C VAL A 47 -36.22 -8.89 0.18
N PHE A 48 -37.31 -8.15 0.34
CA PHE A 48 -38.66 -8.61 0.15
C PHE A 48 -39.33 -7.85 -0.99
N LEU A 49 -40.18 -8.55 -1.73
CA LEU A 49 -41.13 -7.98 -2.67
C LEU A 49 -42.50 -7.96 -2.02
N ALA A 50 -43.23 -6.86 -2.21
CA ALA A 50 -44.58 -6.73 -1.71
C ALA A 50 -45.43 -5.93 -2.72
N ARG A 51 -46.73 -6.02 -2.66
CA ARG A 51 -47.62 -5.25 -3.52
C ARG A 51 -48.43 -4.25 -2.71
N ASP A 52 -48.52 -3.03 -3.21
CA ASP A 52 -49.47 -2.03 -2.71
C ASP A 52 -50.48 -1.62 -3.80
N ALA A 53 -51.28 -0.59 -3.56
CA ALA A 53 -52.28 -0.09 -4.53
C ALA A 53 -51.64 0.47 -5.81
N ASP A 54 -50.40 0.93 -5.76
CA ASP A 54 -49.71 1.59 -6.88
C ASP A 54 -48.74 0.66 -7.61
N GLY A 55 -48.59 -0.64 -7.19
CA GLY A 55 -47.74 -1.64 -7.84
C GLY A 55 -46.75 -2.36 -6.90
N LEU A 56 -45.68 -2.88 -7.48
CA LEU A 56 -44.70 -3.70 -6.76
C LEU A 56 -43.73 -2.86 -5.98
N LEU A 57 -43.49 -3.24 -4.74
CA LEU A 57 -42.53 -2.65 -3.83
C LEU A 57 -41.33 -3.56 -3.63
N ARG A 58 -40.15 -2.95 -3.51
CA ARG A 58 -38.93 -3.57 -3.03
C ARG A 58 -38.63 -3.05 -1.63
N ILE A 59 -38.50 -3.93 -0.67
CA ILE A 59 -38.24 -3.63 0.73
C ILE A 59 -36.91 -4.28 1.11
N GLU A 60 -35.89 -3.49 1.37
CA GLU A 60 -34.59 -3.95 1.83
C GLU A 60 -34.46 -3.72 3.33
N VAL A 61 -34.22 -4.78 4.08
CA VAL A 61 -34.01 -4.75 5.52
C VAL A 61 -32.55 -5.03 5.81
N ILE A 62 -31.89 -4.10 6.52
CA ILE A 62 -30.49 -4.19 6.86
C ILE A 62 -30.33 -4.78 8.25
N GLY A 63 -29.81 -6.02 8.33
CA GLY A 63 -29.51 -6.73 9.58
C GLY A 63 -28.26 -6.19 10.30
N ARG A 64 -28.09 -6.52 11.59
CA ARG A 64 -26.88 -6.19 12.37
C ARG A 64 -25.67 -6.98 11.87
N ASP A 65 -25.85 -8.29 11.73
CA ASP A 65 -24.76 -9.20 11.41
C ASP A 65 -24.21 -9.00 10.00
N GLU A 66 -25.09 -8.62 9.07
CA GLU A 66 -24.75 -8.36 7.67
C GLU A 66 -23.84 -7.13 7.51
N VAL A 67 -24.04 -6.12 8.33
CA VAL A 67 -23.18 -4.92 8.34
C VAL A 67 -21.84 -5.19 9.01
N GLU A 68 -21.83 -5.86 10.17
CA GLU A 68 -20.60 -6.11 10.94
C GLU A 68 -19.65 -7.05 10.20
N ALA A 69 -20.16 -8.10 9.54
CA ALA A 69 -19.37 -9.01 8.71
C ALA A 69 -18.68 -8.29 7.53
N GLN A 70 -19.32 -7.25 6.99
CA GLN A 70 -18.80 -6.51 5.85
C GLN A 70 -17.97 -5.27 6.22
N LEU A 71 -18.10 -4.73 7.45
CA LEU A 71 -17.34 -3.56 7.88
C LEU A 71 -15.84 -3.78 7.75
N LEU A 72 -15.35 -4.95 8.16
CA LEU A 72 -13.94 -5.29 8.04
C LEU A 72 -13.52 -5.39 6.56
N ALA A 73 -14.31 -6.08 5.74
CA ALA A 73 -14.03 -6.23 4.30
C ALA A 73 -14.09 -4.89 3.56
N ARG A 74 -15.07 -4.04 3.87
CA ARG A 74 -15.20 -2.68 3.33
C ARG A 74 -14.10 -1.76 3.82
N GLY A 75 -13.75 -1.84 5.11
CA GLY A 75 -12.63 -1.09 5.70
C GLY A 75 -11.30 -1.47 5.06
N LEU A 76 -11.03 -2.76 4.88
CA LEU A 76 -9.86 -3.24 4.15
C LEU A 76 -9.89 -2.78 2.68
N ARG A 77 -11.03 -2.90 2.01
CA ARG A 77 -11.16 -2.41 0.64
C ARG A 77 -10.89 -0.91 0.55
N TYR A 78 -11.43 -0.11 1.46
CA TYR A 78 -11.16 1.32 1.54
C TYR A 78 -9.68 1.64 1.78
N ALA A 79 -9.02 0.89 2.65
CA ALA A 79 -7.60 1.07 2.91
C ALA A 79 -6.71 0.71 1.70
N PHE A 80 -7.08 -0.34 0.94
CA PHE A 80 -6.23 -0.87 -0.12
C PHE A 80 -6.57 -0.35 -1.52
N TYR A 81 -7.83 0.01 -1.81
CA TYR A 81 -8.26 0.41 -3.15
C TYR A 81 -8.51 1.92 -3.23
N ARG A 82 -8.06 2.54 -4.33
CA ARG A 82 -8.19 3.99 -4.56
C ARG A 82 -9.64 4.43 -4.71
N ASP A 83 -10.46 3.60 -5.36
CA ASP A 83 -11.83 3.93 -5.73
C ASP A 83 -12.88 3.45 -4.70
N ALA A 84 -12.42 2.94 -3.55
CA ALA A 84 -13.33 2.49 -2.51
C ALA A 84 -13.93 3.67 -1.72
N VAL A 85 -15.24 3.57 -1.45
CA VAL A 85 -15.98 4.53 -0.62
C VAL A 85 -15.68 4.28 0.85
N PRO A 86 -15.60 5.33 1.69
CA PRO A 86 -15.55 5.18 3.13
C PRO A 86 -16.71 4.29 3.61
N PRO A 87 -16.45 3.30 4.47
CA PRO A 87 -17.52 2.45 4.99
C PRO A 87 -18.50 3.27 5.83
N SER A 88 -19.81 3.10 5.58
CA SER A 88 -20.84 3.62 6.46
C SER A 88 -20.82 2.84 7.79
N PHE A 89 -20.58 3.54 8.89
CA PHE A 89 -20.44 2.92 10.21
C PHE A 89 -21.76 2.49 10.85
N THR A 90 -22.90 3.00 10.37
CA THR A 90 -24.22 2.65 10.90
C THR A 90 -25.16 2.19 9.80
N ARG A 91 -26.07 1.27 10.16
CA ARG A 91 -27.14 0.82 9.26
C ARG A 91 -28.03 1.96 8.78
N LEU A 92 -28.33 2.88 9.69
CA LEU A 92 -29.17 4.04 9.38
C LEU A 92 -28.52 4.94 8.34
N ASN A 93 -27.24 5.31 8.54
CA ASN A 93 -26.52 6.14 7.57
C ASN A 93 -26.47 5.49 6.18
N ARG A 94 -26.45 4.16 6.12
CA ARG A 94 -26.42 3.45 4.85
C ARG A 94 -27.73 3.63 4.07
N VAL A 95 -28.88 3.38 4.70
CA VAL A 95 -30.17 3.51 4.01
C VAL A 95 -30.51 4.96 3.70
N GLU A 96 -30.15 5.90 4.59
CA GLU A 96 -30.33 7.34 4.36
C GLU A 96 -29.44 7.83 3.23
N HIS A 97 -28.17 7.34 3.15
CA HIS A 97 -27.26 7.65 2.07
C HIS A 97 -27.78 7.13 0.72
N GLU A 98 -28.19 5.87 0.65
CA GLU A 98 -28.75 5.28 -0.56
C GLU A 98 -30.01 6.02 -1.04
N ALA A 99 -30.91 6.33 -0.12
CA ALA A 99 -32.09 7.13 -0.43
C ALA A 99 -31.73 8.51 -0.95
N CYS A 100 -30.80 9.20 -0.28
CA CYS A 100 -30.34 10.52 -0.68
C CYS A 100 -29.72 10.49 -2.09
N MET A 101 -28.81 9.56 -2.37
CA MET A 101 -28.18 9.42 -3.70
C MET A 101 -29.21 9.10 -4.78
N THR A 102 -30.16 8.18 -4.48
CA THR A 102 -31.25 7.85 -5.40
C THR A 102 -32.13 9.05 -5.72
N LEU A 103 -32.48 9.86 -4.71
CA LEU A 103 -33.28 11.08 -4.89
C LEU A 103 -32.51 12.13 -5.70
N MET A 104 -31.24 12.34 -5.43
CA MET A 104 -30.38 13.25 -6.19
C MET A 104 -30.26 12.82 -7.67
N ALA A 105 -30.09 11.52 -7.92
CA ALA A 105 -30.05 10.99 -9.28
C ALA A 105 -31.37 11.24 -10.02
N ARG A 106 -32.51 11.02 -9.36
CA ARG A 106 -33.84 11.30 -9.94
C ARG A 106 -34.04 12.78 -10.23
N GLU A 107 -33.65 13.66 -9.32
CA GLU A 107 -33.72 15.12 -9.50
C GLU A 107 -32.85 15.58 -10.69
N ALA A 108 -31.74 14.91 -10.91
CA ALA A 108 -30.87 15.11 -12.08
C ALA A 108 -31.45 14.52 -13.39
N GLY A 109 -32.64 13.95 -13.37
CA GLY A 109 -33.30 13.35 -14.53
C GLY A 109 -32.78 11.97 -14.92
N VAL A 110 -32.04 11.28 -14.01
CA VAL A 110 -31.66 9.89 -14.18
C VAL A 110 -32.85 8.98 -13.88
N ALA A 111 -33.10 7.99 -14.72
CA ALA A 111 -34.10 6.96 -14.44
C ALA A 111 -33.60 6.09 -13.28
N ALA A 112 -34.22 6.24 -12.11
CA ALA A 112 -33.91 5.52 -10.88
C ALA A 112 -35.16 5.20 -10.08
N PRO A 113 -35.16 4.22 -9.16
CA PRO A 113 -36.33 3.82 -8.37
C PRO A 113 -36.91 4.99 -7.56
N ARG A 114 -38.22 4.99 -7.38
CA ARG A 114 -38.87 5.94 -6.47
C ARG A 114 -38.74 5.43 -5.04
N VAL A 115 -38.01 6.15 -4.20
CA VAL A 115 -37.94 5.89 -2.76
C VAL A 115 -39.24 6.32 -2.09
N ILE A 116 -39.78 5.45 -1.24
CA ILE A 116 -41.00 5.68 -0.46
C ILE A 116 -40.65 5.94 1.00
N TYR A 117 -39.73 5.17 1.56
CA TYR A 117 -39.27 5.28 2.92
C TYR A 117 -37.83 4.84 3.05
N ALA A 118 -37.07 5.52 3.89
CA ALA A 118 -35.73 5.09 4.31
C ALA A 118 -35.51 5.53 5.76
N GLY A 119 -35.15 4.59 6.64
CA GLY A 119 -34.93 4.94 8.03
C GLY A 119 -35.17 3.80 9.02
N ARG A 120 -35.34 4.19 10.29
CA ARG A 120 -35.69 3.25 11.37
C ARG A 120 -37.19 3.05 11.46
N ALA A 121 -37.59 1.82 11.64
CA ALA A 121 -38.98 1.41 11.86
C ALA A 121 -39.16 0.69 13.20
N LEU A 122 -40.31 0.09 13.41
CA LEU A 122 -40.71 -0.62 14.62
C LEU A 122 -39.64 -1.69 15.01
N ALA A 123 -39.45 -1.91 16.29
CA ALA A 123 -38.49 -2.86 16.84
C ALA A 123 -37.01 -2.60 16.44
N GLY A 124 -36.68 -1.36 16.03
CA GLY A 124 -35.33 -0.98 15.65
C GLY A 124 -34.86 -1.53 14.29
N ALA A 125 -35.80 -2.04 13.47
CA ALA A 125 -35.51 -2.42 12.09
C ALA A 125 -35.04 -1.18 11.30
N VAL A 126 -34.07 -1.38 10.43
CA VAL A 126 -33.58 -0.34 9.50
C VAL A 126 -33.85 -0.84 8.10
N LEU A 127 -34.58 -0.08 7.32
CA LEU A 127 -35.03 -0.50 6.00
C LEU A 127 -35.14 0.67 5.01
N ILE A 128 -35.02 0.35 3.73
CA ILE A 128 -35.37 1.20 2.61
C ILE A 128 -36.51 0.56 1.82
N VAL A 129 -37.50 1.34 1.45
CA VAL A 129 -38.65 0.92 0.64
C VAL A 129 -38.69 1.78 -0.61
N GLY A 130 -38.68 1.13 -1.76
CA GLY A 130 -38.79 1.78 -3.05
C GLY A 130 -39.71 1.04 -4.00
N ARG A 131 -40.06 1.67 -5.12
CA ARG A 131 -40.75 0.99 -6.22
C ARG A 131 -39.82 -0.03 -6.87
N GLN A 132 -40.28 -1.26 -7.01
CA GLN A 132 -39.54 -2.25 -7.78
C GLN A 132 -39.50 -1.83 -9.25
N VAL A 133 -38.31 -1.85 -9.82
CA VAL A 133 -38.12 -1.70 -11.27
C VAL A 133 -38.28 -3.08 -11.91
N GLU A 134 -39.28 -3.20 -12.75
CA GLU A 134 -39.59 -4.47 -13.46
C GLU A 134 -38.86 -4.50 -14.81
N GLY A 135 -38.23 -5.61 -15.10
CA GLY A 135 -37.48 -5.85 -16.34
C GLY A 135 -36.25 -6.72 -16.11
N PRO A 136 -35.64 -7.26 -17.17
CA PRO A 136 -34.38 -7.98 -17.07
C PRO A 136 -33.24 -7.02 -16.77
N THR A 137 -32.22 -7.51 -16.06
CA THR A 137 -30.95 -6.76 -15.92
C THR A 137 -30.16 -6.84 -17.23
N LEU A 138 -29.17 -5.98 -17.38
CA LEU A 138 -28.30 -5.98 -18.56
C LEU A 138 -27.52 -7.31 -18.71
N PHE A 139 -27.33 -8.07 -17.63
CA PHE A 139 -26.74 -9.41 -17.69
C PHE A 139 -27.78 -10.50 -18.11
N ASP A 140 -29.07 -10.28 -17.87
CA ASP A 140 -30.11 -11.25 -18.14
C ASP A 140 -30.72 -11.10 -19.56
N ILE A 141 -30.39 -10.01 -20.28
CA ILE A 141 -30.91 -9.74 -21.62
C ILE A 141 -30.03 -10.36 -22.70
N ALA A 142 -30.67 -10.95 -23.73
CA ALA A 142 -29.90 -11.47 -24.84
C ALA A 142 -29.33 -10.36 -25.74
N ALA A 143 -28.12 -10.57 -26.29
CA ALA A 143 -27.44 -9.57 -27.14
C ALA A 143 -28.30 -9.10 -28.32
N GLY A 144 -29.17 -9.97 -28.87
CA GLY A 144 -30.08 -9.64 -29.97
C GLY A 144 -31.23 -8.71 -29.59
N ASP A 145 -31.63 -8.70 -28.31
CA ASP A 145 -32.71 -7.87 -27.78
C ASP A 145 -32.23 -6.47 -27.34
N LEU A 146 -30.94 -6.26 -27.30
CA LEU A 146 -30.31 -4.95 -27.01
C LEU A 146 -30.15 -4.18 -28.32
N SER A 147 -31.11 -3.26 -28.61
CA SER A 147 -30.98 -2.35 -29.73
C SER A 147 -29.91 -1.25 -29.44
N ASP A 148 -29.42 -0.63 -30.50
CA ASP A 148 -28.44 0.47 -30.34
C ASP A 148 -29.06 1.68 -29.62
N GLU A 149 -30.36 1.92 -29.81
CA GLU A 149 -31.11 2.94 -29.07
C GLU A 149 -31.13 2.66 -27.56
N LEU A 150 -31.31 1.40 -27.13
CA LEU A 150 -31.27 1.04 -25.70
C LEU A 150 -29.87 1.23 -25.12
N LEU A 151 -28.82 0.92 -25.88
CA LEU A 151 -27.44 1.19 -25.48
C LEU A 151 -27.17 2.69 -25.35
N ASP A 152 -27.59 3.48 -26.34
CA ASP A 152 -27.45 4.93 -26.32
C ASP A 152 -28.23 5.56 -25.15
N GLN A 153 -29.45 5.11 -24.90
CA GLN A 153 -30.24 5.53 -23.72
C GLN A 153 -29.55 5.14 -22.41
N THR A 154 -28.89 3.99 -22.34
CA THR A 154 -28.13 3.60 -21.15
C THR A 154 -26.98 4.57 -20.89
N TRP A 155 -26.20 4.91 -21.91
CA TRP A 155 -25.13 5.90 -21.81
C TRP A 155 -25.66 7.31 -21.50
N GLU A 156 -26.84 7.64 -21.98
CA GLU A 156 -27.49 8.91 -21.65
C GLU A 156 -27.83 9.01 -20.14
N GLN A 157 -28.26 7.90 -19.50
CA GLN A 157 -28.45 7.89 -18.04
C GLN A 157 -27.13 8.15 -17.29
N VAL A 158 -26.05 7.52 -17.77
CA VAL A 158 -24.70 7.73 -17.19
C VAL A 158 -24.23 9.17 -17.38
N ARG A 159 -24.45 9.73 -18.58
CA ARG A 159 -24.10 11.12 -18.89
C ARG A 159 -24.82 12.09 -17.95
N ARG A 160 -26.12 11.89 -17.69
CA ARG A 160 -26.92 12.70 -16.75
C ARG A 160 -26.41 12.55 -15.33
N LEU A 161 -26.11 11.33 -14.90
CA LEU A 161 -25.57 11.05 -13.57
C LEU A 161 -24.25 11.81 -13.33
N HIS A 162 -23.30 11.69 -14.27
CA HIS A 162 -22.01 12.36 -14.18
C HIS A 162 -22.11 13.89 -14.33
N ALA A 163 -23.03 14.40 -15.16
CA ALA A 163 -23.29 15.84 -15.28
C ALA A 163 -23.77 16.46 -13.95
N ALA A 164 -24.50 15.70 -13.14
CA ALA A 164 -24.89 16.06 -11.78
C ALA A 164 -23.77 15.87 -10.74
N ARG A 165 -22.55 15.52 -11.15
CA ARG A 165 -21.41 15.16 -10.28
C ARG A 165 -21.72 14.02 -9.31
N LEU A 166 -22.56 13.10 -9.75
CA LEU A 166 -22.84 11.85 -9.06
C LEU A 166 -22.09 10.72 -9.75
N THR A 167 -21.57 9.79 -8.97
CA THR A 167 -20.98 8.54 -9.45
C THR A 167 -21.64 7.36 -8.78
N HIS A 168 -21.90 6.28 -9.53
CA HIS A 168 -22.56 5.09 -9.00
C HIS A 168 -21.60 4.24 -8.14
N GLY A 169 -20.37 4.09 -8.61
CA GLY A 169 -19.28 3.37 -7.90
C GLY A 169 -19.33 1.84 -8.06
N ASN A 170 -20.37 1.27 -8.68
CA ASN A 170 -20.51 -0.15 -9.02
C ASN A 170 -21.48 -0.34 -10.18
N LEU A 171 -21.24 0.37 -11.28
CA LEU A 171 -22.16 0.43 -12.42
C LEU A 171 -21.95 -0.78 -13.35
N ASN A 172 -22.31 -1.96 -12.88
CA ASN A 172 -22.27 -3.20 -13.64
C ASN A 172 -23.67 -3.60 -14.17
N GLY A 173 -23.76 -4.72 -14.87
CA GLY A 173 -24.99 -5.16 -15.51
C GLY A 173 -26.15 -5.51 -14.58
N ASP A 174 -25.90 -5.89 -13.33
CA ASP A 174 -26.97 -6.14 -12.34
C ASP A 174 -27.67 -4.84 -11.92
N HIS A 175 -27.01 -3.69 -12.08
CA HIS A 175 -27.51 -2.39 -11.65
C HIS A 175 -28.12 -1.55 -12.77
N VAL A 176 -28.26 -2.12 -13.97
CA VAL A 176 -28.97 -1.52 -15.09
C VAL A 176 -30.12 -2.45 -15.47
N VAL A 177 -31.36 -2.02 -15.21
CA VAL A 177 -32.59 -2.78 -15.50
C VAL A 177 -33.25 -2.21 -16.74
N MET A 178 -33.53 -3.05 -17.71
CA MET A 178 -34.25 -2.69 -18.93
C MET A 178 -35.77 -2.71 -18.66
N SER A 179 -36.29 -1.60 -18.17
CA SER A 179 -37.70 -1.43 -17.87
C SER A 179 -38.50 -1.06 -19.11
N ALA A 180 -39.85 -1.19 -19.04
CA ALA A 180 -40.74 -0.75 -20.11
C ALA A 180 -40.60 0.74 -20.47
N ARG A 181 -39.97 1.55 -19.61
CA ARG A 181 -39.68 2.99 -19.83
C ARG A 181 -38.26 3.25 -20.30
N GLY A 182 -37.48 2.22 -20.56
CA GLY A 182 -36.07 2.29 -20.91
C GLY A 182 -35.13 1.90 -19.77
N PRO A 183 -33.82 2.06 -19.98
CA PRO A 183 -32.79 1.71 -19.00
C PRO A 183 -32.93 2.52 -17.71
N THR A 184 -32.93 1.82 -16.59
CA THR A 184 -33.09 2.37 -15.24
C THR A 184 -31.91 1.93 -14.36
N ILE A 185 -31.22 2.86 -13.73
CA ILE A 185 -30.10 2.59 -12.82
C ILE A 185 -30.66 2.32 -11.43
N VAL A 186 -30.19 1.24 -10.79
CA VAL A 186 -30.64 0.80 -9.45
C VAL A 186 -29.45 0.61 -8.51
N ASP A 187 -29.69 0.54 -7.19
CA ASP A 187 -28.68 0.33 -6.13
C ASP A 187 -27.63 1.45 -6.03
N PHE A 188 -28.01 2.56 -5.45
CA PHE A 188 -27.13 3.69 -5.17
C PHE A 188 -26.43 3.60 -3.79
N SER A 189 -26.32 2.41 -3.21
CA SER A 189 -25.80 2.18 -1.85
C SER A 189 -24.36 2.65 -1.65
N ILE A 190 -23.55 2.63 -2.72
CA ILE A 190 -22.16 3.08 -2.73
C ILE A 190 -21.90 4.27 -3.66
N ALA A 191 -22.95 4.90 -4.15
CA ALA A 191 -22.87 6.10 -4.94
C ALA A 191 -22.22 7.25 -4.16
N SER A 192 -21.68 8.23 -4.84
CA SER A 192 -21.08 9.40 -4.20
C SER A 192 -21.30 10.67 -5.00
N SER A 193 -21.33 11.81 -4.29
CA SER A 193 -21.43 13.14 -4.88
C SER A 193 -20.18 13.96 -4.58
N GLY A 194 -19.67 14.70 -5.58
CA GLY A 194 -18.62 15.70 -5.38
C GLY A 194 -17.33 15.19 -4.72
N SER A 195 -16.94 13.95 -4.96
CA SER A 195 -15.74 13.37 -4.35
C SER A 195 -14.46 14.09 -4.82
N PHE A 196 -13.44 14.21 -3.95
CA PHE A 196 -12.10 14.73 -4.28
C PHE A 196 -11.39 13.93 -5.37
N HIS A 197 -11.85 12.72 -5.65
CA HIS A 197 -11.40 11.88 -6.75
C HIS A 197 -12.60 11.66 -7.66
N ASP A 198 -12.46 12.09 -8.91
CA ASP A 198 -13.45 11.81 -9.94
C ASP A 198 -13.50 10.30 -10.19
N ARG A 199 -14.63 9.68 -9.85
CA ARG A 199 -14.88 8.24 -10.01
C ARG A 199 -15.70 7.93 -11.26
N SER A 200 -16.07 8.95 -12.01
CA SER A 200 -16.80 8.79 -13.27
C SER A 200 -16.08 7.86 -14.27
N PRO A 201 -14.73 7.90 -14.40
CA PRO A 201 -14.02 6.97 -15.27
C PRO A 201 -14.19 5.49 -14.90
N ALA A 202 -14.34 5.20 -13.59
CA ALA A 202 -14.53 3.82 -13.13
C ALA A 202 -15.94 3.29 -13.49
N ASP A 203 -16.99 4.12 -13.36
CA ASP A 203 -18.34 3.77 -13.79
C ASP A 203 -18.39 3.51 -15.31
N VAL A 204 -17.71 4.36 -16.11
CA VAL A 204 -17.64 4.17 -17.56
C VAL A 204 -16.88 2.89 -17.92
N ALA A 205 -15.73 2.64 -17.30
CA ALA A 205 -14.94 1.44 -17.57
C ALA A 205 -15.70 0.16 -17.21
N GLU A 206 -16.40 0.14 -16.06
CA GLU A 206 -17.19 -0.99 -15.58
C GLU A 206 -18.36 -1.30 -16.52
N LEU A 207 -19.16 -0.26 -16.88
CA LEU A 207 -20.30 -0.43 -17.76
C LEU A 207 -19.88 -0.79 -19.19
N LEU A 208 -18.79 -0.18 -19.69
CA LEU A 208 -18.27 -0.49 -21.02
C LEU A 208 -17.80 -1.95 -21.12
N ALA A 209 -17.07 -2.43 -20.10
CA ALA A 209 -16.66 -3.82 -20.03
C ALA A 209 -17.87 -4.77 -19.95
N THR A 210 -18.91 -4.39 -19.20
CA THR A 210 -20.17 -5.12 -19.10
C THR A 210 -20.87 -5.22 -20.46
N ILE A 211 -21.07 -4.09 -21.13
CA ILE A 211 -21.74 -4.05 -22.45
C ILE A 211 -20.91 -4.83 -23.49
N ALA A 212 -19.57 -4.67 -23.47
CA ALA A 212 -18.69 -5.41 -24.37
C ALA A 212 -18.77 -6.93 -24.18
N GLY A 213 -18.97 -7.38 -22.94
CA GLY A 213 -19.20 -8.80 -22.64
C GLY A 213 -20.51 -9.35 -23.21
N VAL A 214 -21.52 -8.49 -23.40
CA VAL A 214 -22.85 -8.89 -23.95
C VAL A 214 -22.92 -8.75 -25.48
N VAL A 215 -22.53 -7.58 -26.02
CA VAL A 215 -22.75 -7.25 -27.45
C VAL A 215 -21.47 -7.21 -28.30
N GLY A 216 -20.31 -7.47 -27.71
CA GLY A 216 -19.00 -7.39 -28.36
C GLY A 216 -18.38 -5.98 -28.33
N HIS A 217 -17.08 -5.91 -28.62
CA HIS A 217 -16.28 -4.69 -28.43
C HIS A 217 -16.73 -3.56 -29.36
N GLU A 218 -16.90 -3.83 -30.65
CA GLU A 218 -17.22 -2.81 -31.66
C GLU A 218 -18.53 -2.07 -31.34
N ARG A 219 -19.60 -2.83 -31.05
CA ARG A 219 -20.90 -2.23 -30.69
C ARG A 219 -20.86 -1.48 -29.38
N ALA A 220 -20.15 -2.03 -28.39
CA ALA A 220 -20.01 -1.39 -27.09
C ALA A 220 -19.28 -0.05 -27.19
N VAL A 221 -18.17 -0.01 -27.91
CA VAL A 221 -17.38 1.21 -28.12
C VAL A 221 -18.17 2.24 -28.93
N ALA A 222 -18.77 1.83 -30.05
CA ALA A 222 -19.55 2.71 -30.90
C ALA A 222 -20.74 3.34 -30.14
N SER A 223 -21.47 2.57 -29.31
CA SER A 223 -22.57 3.12 -28.49
C SER A 223 -22.08 4.13 -27.46
N CYS A 224 -20.97 3.86 -26.80
CA CYS A 224 -20.37 4.77 -25.84
C CYS A 224 -19.90 6.07 -26.50
N ALA A 225 -19.19 5.97 -27.64
CA ALA A 225 -18.64 7.11 -28.39
C ALA A 225 -19.73 8.03 -28.98
N ARG A 226 -20.91 7.51 -29.31
CA ARG A 226 -22.04 8.32 -29.77
C ARG A 226 -22.58 9.27 -28.70
N VAL A 227 -22.50 8.91 -27.42
CA VAL A 227 -23.18 9.63 -26.34
C VAL A 227 -22.21 10.36 -25.41
N LEU A 228 -21.07 9.75 -25.11
CA LEU A 228 -20.07 10.34 -24.20
C LEU A 228 -19.01 11.10 -25.01
N ARG A 229 -18.48 12.17 -24.40
CA ARG A 229 -17.37 12.91 -24.99
C ARG A 229 -16.09 12.08 -24.99
N HIS A 230 -15.23 12.30 -25.98
CA HIS A 230 -13.97 11.59 -26.13
C HIS A 230 -13.07 11.66 -24.89
N GLU A 231 -13.03 12.80 -24.18
CA GLU A 231 -12.22 12.95 -22.97
C GLU A 231 -12.72 12.02 -21.84
N VAL A 232 -14.04 11.84 -21.73
CA VAL A 232 -14.64 10.95 -20.72
C VAL A 232 -14.30 9.50 -21.02
N LEU A 233 -14.43 9.10 -22.29
CA LEU A 233 -14.09 7.75 -22.71
C LEU A 233 -12.59 7.47 -22.58
N ALA A 234 -11.73 8.43 -22.95
CA ALA A 234 -10.28 8.34 -22.80
C ALA A 234 -9.86 8.17 -21.33
N SER A 235 -10.56 8.84 -20.40
CA SER A 235 -10.28 8.75 -18.96
C SER A 235 -10.57 7.36 -18.37
N ALA A 236 -11.43 6.55 -19.02
CA ALA A 236 -11.75 5.20 -18.58
C ALA A 236 -10.69 4.15 -19.00
N LEU A 237 -9.90 4.42 -20.06
CA LEU A 237 -8.91 3.50 -20.61
C LEU A 237 -7.91 2.93 -19.59
N PRO A 238 -7.29 3.74 -18.68
CA PRO A 238 -6.37 3.23 -17.67
C PRO A 238 -7.00 2.24 -16.69
N LEU A 239 -8.34 2.22 -16.58
CA LEU A 239 -9.12 1.41 -15.66
C LEU A 239 -9.69 0.13 -16.32
N LEU A 240 -9.59 -0.04 -17.65
CA LEU A 240 -9.99 -1.26 -18.35
C LEU A 240 -8.99 -2.40 -18.08
N GLN A 241 -9.05 -2.94 -16.87
CA GLN A 241 -8.19 -4.02 -16.38
C GLN A 241 -8.95 -4.89 -15.36
N THR A 242 -8.63 -6.16 -15.30
CA THR A 242 -9.29 -7.15 -14.44
C THR A 242 -9.33 -6.76 -12.96
N ALA A 243 -8.30 -6.05 -12.48
CA ALA A 243 -8.20 -5.63 -11.08
C ALA A 243 -9.16 -4.48 -10.72
N ALA A 244 -9.63 -3.70 -11.70
CA ALA A 244 -10.56 -2.59 -11.51
C ALA A 244 -12.03 -3.02 -11.67
N MET A 245 -12.30 -4.12 -12.36
CA MET A 245 -13.67 -4.61 -12.59
C MET A 245 -14.29 -5.26 -11.36
N SER A 246 -15.61 -5.14 -11.19
CA SER A 246 -16.39 -5.83 -10.18
C SER A 246 -16.34 -7.36 -10.38
N ARG A 247 -16.72 -8.10 -9.34
CA ARG A 247 -16.81 -9.56 -9.48
C ARG A 247 -17.88 -9.94 -10.49
N ALA A 248 -19.03 -9.27 -10.46
CA ALA A 248 -20.15 -9.53 -11.39
C ALA A 248 -19.69 -9.40 -12.85
N THR A 249 -19.06 -8.29 -13.22
CA THR A 249 -18.52 -8.10 -14.57
C THR A 249 -17.46 -9.13 -14.94
N ARG A 250 -16.56 -9.48 -14.02
CA ARG A 250 -15.54 -10.50 -14.31
C ARG A 250 -16.10 -11.88 -14.54
N ASP A 251 -17.17 -12.23 -13.82
CA ASP A 251 -17.82 -13.56 -13.94
C ASP A 251 -18.64 -13.69 -15.24
N THR A 252 -19.03 -12.57 -15.88
CA THR A 252 -19.73 -12.55 -17.17
C THR A 252 -18.79 -12.43 -18.38
N LEU A 253 -17.56 -11.96 -18.18
CA LEU A 253 -16.58 -11.90 -19.26
C LEU A 253 -16.11 -13.32 -19.62
N PRO A 254 -15.86 -13.61 -20.93
CA PRO A 254 -15.57 -14.95 -21.39
C PRO A 254 -14.27 -15.52 -20.82
N GLY A 255 -14.34 -16.75 -20.34
CA GLY A 255 -13.19 -17.62 -20.09
C GLY A 255 -12.50 -17.50 -18.74
N ASN A 256 -11.25 -17.96 -18.70
CA ASN A 256 -10.41 -17.93 -17.50
C ASN A 256 -9.73 -16.57 -17.32
N ARG A 257 -9.02 -16.36 -16.19
CA ARG A 257 -8.33 -15.09 -15.85
C ARG A 257 -7.44 -14.51 -16.96
N ARG A 258 -6.82 -15.35 -17.79
CA ARG A 258 -5.97 -14.91 -18.92
C ARG A 258 -6.83 -14.41 -20.08
N GLN A 259 -7.93 -15.07 -20.35
CA GLN A 259 -8.87 -14.69 -21.41
C GLN A 259 -9.62 -13.41 -21.06
N THR A 260 -10.07 -13.26 -19.80
CA THR A 260 -10.63 -11.99 -19.29
C THR A 260 -9.63 -10.84 -19.42
N HIS A 261 -8.33 -11.08 -19.13
CA HIS A 261 -7.30 -10.07 -19.30
C HIS A 261 -7.08 -9.71 -20.77
N GLY A 262 -7.09 -10.69 -21.67
CA GLY A 262 -7.04 -10.48 -23.11
C GLY A 262 -8.22 -9.67 -23.61
N HIS A 263 -9.46 -10.07 -23.23
CA HIS A 263 -10.69 -9.40 -23.63
C HIS A 263 -10.72 -7.90 -23.23
N LEU A 264 -10.28 -7.57 -22.00
CA LEU A 264 -10.16 -6.16 -21.58
C LEU A 264 -9.01 -5.43 -22.29
N GLY A 265 -7.96 -6.14 -22.70
CA GLY A 265 -6.89 -5.61 -23.54
C GLY A 265 -7.40 -5.25 -24.92
N ASP A 266 -8.12 -6.14 -25.57
CA ASP A 266 -8.72 -5.94 -26.89
C ASP A 266 -9.76 -4.81 -26.87
N LEU A 267 -10.58 -4.74 -25.82
CA LEU A 267 -11.52 -3.63 -25.60
C LEU A 267 -10.81 -2.30 -25.47
N ARG A 268 -9.70 -2.26 -24.73
CA ARG A 268 -8.90 -1.04 -24.58
C ARG A 268 -8.27 -0.59 -25.90
N GLU A 269 -7.79 -1.54 -26.70
CA GLU A 269 -7.26 -1.26 -28.04
C GLU A 269 -8.36 -0.75 -28.97
N ALA A 270 -9.57 -1.34 -28.92
CA ALA A 270 -10.71 -0.86 -29.71
C ALA A 270 -11.13 0.56 -29.33
N VAL A 271 -11.16 0.90 -28.04
CA VAL A 271 -11.43 2.30 -27.59
C VAL A 271 -10.32 3.25 -28.02
N ALA A 272 -9.08 2.85 -27.92
CA ALA A 272 -7.95 3.69 -28.30
C ALA A 272 -7.93 3.97 -29.82
N ALA A 273 -8.29 2.95 -30.63
CA ALA A 273 -8.46 3.07 -32.06
C ALA A 273 -9.63 4.02 -32.44
N GLU A 274 -10.77 3.93 -31.75
CA GLU A 274 -11.92 4.83 -31.96
C GLU A 274 -11.57 6.30 -31.65
N LEU A 275 -10.70 6.52 -30.64
CA LEU A 275 -10.28 7.85 -30.22
C LEU A 275 -9.03 8.38 -30.95
N ASP A 276 -8.41 7.58 -31.80
CA ASP A 276 -7.12 7.87 -32.48
C ASP A 276 -6.01 8.28 -31.50
N ILE A 277 -5.86 7.51 -30.40
CA ILE A 277 -4.83 7.73 -29.38
C ILE A 277 -4.04 6.46 -29.07
N GLU A 278 -2.81 6.60 -28.58
CA GLU A 278 -2.09 5.45 -28.01
C GLU A 278 -2.72 5.04 -26.65
N PRO A 279 -2.90 3.72 -26.40
CA PRO A 279 -3.44 3.25 -25.14
C PRO A 279 -2.58 3.72 -23.95
N PRO A 280 -3.13 4.49 -23.01
CA PRO A 280 -2.38 4.97 -21.86
C PRO A 280 -1.95 3.83 -20.93
N GLN A 281 -0.94 4.07 -20.08
CA GLN A 281 -0.51 3.09 -19.09
C GLN A 281 -1.63 2.79 -18.09
N LEU A 282 -1.77 1.50 -17.71
CA LEU A 282 -2.76 1.06 -16.74
C LEU A 282 -2.53 1.72 -15.37
N GLN A 283 -3.59 2.28 -14.82
CA GLN A 283 -3.56 2.87 -13.48
C GLN A 283 -3.66 1.79 -12.41
N SER A 284 -2.75 1.80 -11.43
CA SER A 284 -2.83 0.87 -10.31
C SER A 284 -4.08 1.16 -9.46
N PRO A 285 -5.01 0.20 -9.29
CA PRO A 285 -6.22 0.37 -8.48
C PRO A 285 -5.91 0.39 -6.97
N TYR A 286 -4.67 0.06 -6.57
CA TYR A 286 -4.28 -0.05 -5.18
C TYR A 286 -3.70 1.25 -4.64
N ARG A 287 -4.16 1.69 -3.45
CA ARG A 287 -3.56 2.78 -2.66
C ARG A 287 -2.23 2.37 -2.07
N ILE A 288 -2.17 1.15 -1.53
CA ILE A 288 -1.01 0.61 -0.83
C ILE A 288 -0.39 -0.46 -1.73
N LYS A 289 0.86 -0.26 -2.12
CA LYS A 289 1.61 -1.29 -2.84
C LYS A 289 1.88 -2.47 -1.89
N ALA A 290 1.86 -3.69 -2.40
CA ALA A 290 2.16 -4.90 -1.62
C ALA A 290 3.52 -4.79 -0.90
N SER A 291 4.51 -4.13 -1.53
CA SER A 291 5.81 -3.83 -0.92
C SER A 291 5.68 -3.00 0.38
N SER A 292 4.78 -2.02 0.43
CA SER A 292 4.57 -1.20 1.63
C SER A 292 3.95 -2.01 2.78
N LEU A 293 3.10 -2.99 2.47
CA LEU A 293 2.53 -3.89 3.48
C LEU A 293 3.59 -4.83 4.08
N PHE A 294 4.43 -5.42 3.22
CA PHE A 294 5.57 -6.24 3.67
C PHE A 294 6.53 -5.44 4.55
N LEU A 295 6.74 -4.18 4.23
CA LEU A 295 7.61 -3.28 4.99
C LEU A 295 7.00 -2.87 6.33
N ALA A 296 5.69 -2.58 6.36
CA ALA A 296 4.98 -2.32 7.61
C ALA A 296 5.00 -3.54 8.54
N LEU A 297 4.79 -4.74 7.98
CA LEU A 297 4.87 -6.00 8.73
C LEU A 297 6.30 -6.25 9.24
N GLY A 298 7.32 -6.03 8.40
CA GLY A 298 8.73 -6.13 8.79
C GLY A 298 9.09 -5.13 9.91
N GLY A 299 8.60 -3.89 9.82
CA GLY A 299 8.73 -2.89 10.88
C GLY A 299 8.04 -3.30 12.18
N LEU A 300 6.83 -3.85 12.11
CA LEU A 300 6.10 -4.37 13.28
C LEU A 300 6.85 -5.52 13.95
N VAL A 301 7.38 -6.45 13.15
CA VAL A 301 8.20 -7.57 13.65
C VAL A 301 9.48 -7.04 14.30
N ALA A 302 10.16 -6.07 13.69
CA ALA A 302 11.35 -5.45 14.28
C ALA A 302 11.05 -4.77 15.63
N VAL A 303 9.93 -4.03 15.72
CA VAL A 303 9.47 -3.44 16.99
C VAL A 303 9.10 -4.52 18.01
N ALA A 304 8.39 -5.57 17.61
CA ALA A 304 8.03 -6.66 18.50
C ALA A 304 9.26 -7.40 19.04
N VAL A 305 10.27 -7.64 18.19
CA VAL A 305 11.55 -8.25 18.59
C VAL A 305 12.31 -7.32 19.55
N LEU A 306 12.36 -6.01 19.28
CA LEU A 306 12.96 -5.03 20.18
C LEU A 306 12.25 -5.01 21.54
N LEU A 307 10.91 -4.97 21.54
CA LEU A 307 10.12 -4.99 22.78
C LEU A 307 10.29 -6.31 23.56
N ALA A 308 10.38 -7.44 22.86
CA ALA A 308 10.62 -8.74 23.49
C ALA A 308 12.01 -8.83 24.16
N GLN A 309 12.99 -8.03 23.71
CA GLN A 309 14.34 -7.98 24.29
C GLN A 309 14.47 -6.99 25.44
N LEU A 310 13.52 -6.04 25.58
CA LEU A 310 13.54 -5.05 26.63
C LEU A 310 13.51 -5.65 28.08
N GLY A 311 13.18 -6.93 28.22
CA GLY A 311 13.03 -7.57 29.53
C GLY A 311 11.95 -6.88 30.36
N ASP A 312 12.35 -5.98 31.25
CA ASP A 312 11.41 -5.16 32.04
C ASP A 312 11.37 -3.72 31.50
N PRO A 313 10.25 -3.28 30.87
CA PRO A 313 10.11 -1.92 30.36
C PRO A 313 10.25 -0.84 31.44
N THR A 314 9.98 -1.17 32.70
CA THR A 314 10.07 -0.24 33.83
C THR A 314 11.54 0.05 34.17
N GLU A 315 12.42 -0.93 34.03
CA GLU A 315 13.86 -0.80 34.23
C GLU A 315 14.50 0.10 33.16
N VAL A 316 14.11 -0.10 31.89
CA VAL A 316 14.56 0.74 30.78
C VAL A 316 14.11 2.18 30.96
N LEU A 317 12.86 2.41 31.36
CA LEU A 317 12.35 3.76 31.62
C LEU A 317 13.06 4.41 32.83
N ARG A 318 13.39 3.63 33.86
CA ARG A 318 14.17 4.09 35.00
C ARG A 318 15.59 4.51 34.60
N LEU A 319 16.25 3.74 33.76
CA LEU A 319 17.57 4.05 33.20
C LEU A 319 17.52 5.29 32.30
N ALA A 320 16.50 5.38 31.43
CA ALA A 320 16.33 6.55 30.56
C ALA A 320 16.15 7.87 31.34
N ARG A 321 15.46 7.84 32.47
CA ARG A 321 15.31 9.01 33.36
C ARG A 321 16.60 9.40 34.08
N LYS A 322 17.55 8.47 34.22
CA LYS A 322 18.87 8.70 34.83
C LYS A 322 19.97 8.99 33.81
N ALA A 323 19.64 8.91 32.50
CA ALA A 323 20.60 9.13 31.45
C ALA A 323 21.12 10.59 31.47
N ASP A 324 22.40 10.77 31.29
CA ASP A 324 23.01 12.08 31.20
C ASP A 324 22.63 12.75 29.87
N ALA A 325 21.87 13.84 29.99
CA ALA A 325 21.35 14.60 28.86
C ALA A 325 22.45 15.20 27.98
N LEU A 326 23.61 15.57 28.55
CA LEU A 326 24.70 16.12 27.78
C LEU A 326 25.27 15.11 26.78
N TRP A 327 25.43 13.86 27.21
CA TRP A 327 25.89 12.79 26.35
C TRP A 327 24.85 12.39 25.28
N LEU A 328 23.55 12.50 25.60
CA LEU A 328 22.49 12.26 24.60
C LEU A 328 22.47 13.36 23.54
N ILE A 329 22.62 14.62 23.92
CA ILE A 329 22.75 15.75 22.97
C ILE A 329 24.00 15.57 22.09
N ALA A 330 25.12 15.19 22.68
CA ALA A 330 26.34 14.89 21.93
C ALA A 330 26.12 13.76 20.92
N ALA A 331 25.46 12.69 21.33
CA ALA A 331 25.12 11.58 20.44
C ALA A 331 24.25 12.03 19.25
N ILE A 332 23.23 12.88 19.48
CA ILE A 332 22.37 13.43 18.43
C ILE A 332 23.18 14.28 17.44
N VAL A 333 24.03 15.19 17.95
CA VAL A 333 24.86 16.05 17.10
C VAL A 333 25.83 15.21 16.26
N ILE A 334 26.48 14.21 16.86
CA ILE A 334 27.39 13.31 16.16
C ILE A 334 26.65 12.49 15.11
N ALA A 335 25.46 11.98 15.43
CA ALA A 335 24.64 11.23 14.47
C ALA A 335 24.25 12.11 13.26
N MET A 336 23.85 13.35 13.49
CA MET A 336 23.54 14.29 12.40
C MET A 336 24.78 14.64 11.57
N ALA A 337 25.95 14.73 12.19
CA ALA A 337 27.20 15.02 11.49
C ALA A 337 27.61 13.91 10.51
N THR A 338 27.09 12.68 10.63
CA THR A 338 27.35 11.58 9.67
C THR A 338 26.82 11.87 8.27
N THR A 339 25.84 12.78 8.14
CA THR A 339 25.20 13.10 6.86
C THR A 339 26.19 13.65 5.83
N LEU A 340 27.15 14.50 6.27
CA LEU A 340 28.13 15.10 5.37
C LEU A 340 29.10 14.05 4.79
N PRO A 341 29.79 13.20 5.57
CA PRO A 341 30.67 12.18 5.01
C PRO A 341 29.89 11.12 4.20
N TYR A 342 28.63 10.80 4.53
CA TYR A 342 27.77 9.99 3.67
C TYR A 342 27.53 10.65 2.30
N THR A 343 27.27 11.96 2.29
CA THR A 343 27.11 12.73 1.04
C THR A 343 28.38 12.66 0.18
N LEU A 344 29.54 12.82 0.78
CA LEU A 344 30.82 12.75 0.07
C LEU A 344 31.06 11.34 -0.49
N ALA A 345 30.78 10.31 0.30
CA ALA A 345 30.87 8.92 -0.14
C ALA A 345 29.91 8.64 -1.32
N PHE A 346 28.68 9.14 -1.26
CA PHE A 346 27.68 9.01 -2.33
C PHE A 346 28.16 9.71 -3.61
N ILE A 347 28.60 10.98 -3.53
CA ILE A 347 29.11 11.72 -4.69
C ILE A 347 30.34 11.02 -5.30
N GLY A 348 31.23 10.48 -4.47
CA GLY A 348 32.39 9.70 -4.91
C GLY A 348 31.99 8.44 -5.69
N GLY A 349 30.92 7.78 -5.30
CA GLY A 349 30.39 6.56 -5.95
C GLY A 349 29.73 6.77 -7.30
N VAL A 350 29.40 8.00 -7.68
CA VAL A 350 28.70 8.31 -8.94
C VAL A 350 29.70 8.82 -9.99
N PRO A 351 29.74 8.25 -11.22
CA PRO A 351 30.71 8.65 -12.26
C PRO A 351 30.41 10.02 -12.92
N ARG A 352 29.55 10.83 -12.32
CA ARG A 352 29.14 12.17 -12.76
C ARG A 352 29.37 13.20 -11.64
N ARG A 353 29.48 14.47 -11.99
CA ARG A 353 29.50 15.55 -10.97
C ARG A 353 28.08 15.81 -10.51
N LEU A 354 27.82 15.65 -9.23
CA LEU A 354 26.53 15.94 -8.60
C LEU A 354 26.62 17.27 -7.83
N PRO A 355 25.51 18.02 -7.74
CA PRO A 355 25.45 19.22 -6.90
C PRO A 355 25.51 18.82 -5.41
N LEU A 356 26.44 19.44 -4.67
CA LEU A 356 26.70 19.08 -3.27
C LEU A 356 25.45 19.27 -2.38
N TRP A 357 24.78 20.42 -2.52
CA TRP A 357 23.64 20.77 -1.68
C TRP A 357 22.44 19.84 -1.92
N ALA A 358 22.08 19.56 -3.16
CA ALA A 358 21.00 18.63 -3.47
C ALA A 358 21.33 17.19 -3.02
N SER A 359 22.61 16.78 -3.16
CA SER A 359 23.08 15.48 -2.65
C SER A 359 23.04 15.41 -1.12
N LEU A 360 23.39 16.50 -0.42
CA LEU A 360 23.30 16.60 1.05
C LEU A 360 21.84 16.50 1.49
N GLU A 361 20.96 17.24 0.83
CA GLU A 361 19.53 17.23 1.11
C GLU A 361 18.93 15.84 0.88
N LEU A 362 19.32 15.15 -0.20
CA LEU A 362 18.95 13.75 -0.42
C LEU A 362 19.39 12.85 0.74
N GLN A 363 20.62 12.99 1.24
CA GLN A 363 21.11 12.18 2.36
C GLN A 363 20.35 12.47 3.66
N VAL A 364 19.94 13.72 3.91
CA VAL A 364 19.04 14.07 5.02
C VAL A 364 17.67 13.40 4.82
N ALA A 365 17.11 13.47 3.60
CA ALA A 365 15.83 12.86 3.27
C ALA A 365 15.84 11.32 3.41
N MET A 366 16.99 10.69 3.20
CA MET A 366 17.14 9.23 3.36
C MET A 366 16.81 8.74 4.77
N GLY A 367 17.02 9.55 5.81
CA GLY A 367 16.58 9.22 7.17
C GLY A 367 15.07 8.94 7.21
N TYR A 368 14.27 9.79 6.58
CA TYR A 368 12.82 9.60 6.46
C TYR A 368 12.45 8.42 5.55
N TYR A 369 13.06 8.32 4.37
CA TYR A 369 12.76 7.23 3.42
C TYR A 369 13.08 5.85 3.99
N ASN A 370 14.19 5.71 4.71
CA ASN A 370 14.58 4.45 5.34
C ASN A 370 13.68 4.08 6.52
N LEU A 371 13.12 5.07 7.23
CA LEU A 371 12.13 4.84 8.28
C LEU A 371 10.78 4.46 7.69
N ALA A 372 10.32 5.18 6.65
CA ALA A 372 9.04 4.93 5.99
C ALA A 372 9.02 3.58 5.24
N VAL A 373 10.14 3.20 4.62
CA VAL A 373 10.31 1.99 3.81
C VAL A 373 11.67 1.35 4.10
N PRO A 374 11.81 0.62 5.22
CA PRO A 374 13.09 0.07 5.64
C PRO A 374 13.77 -0.80 4.57
N GLY A 375 15.04 -0.57 4.32
CA GLY A 375 15.89 -1.34 3.40
C GLY A 375 15.78 -0.98 1.91
N VAL A 376 14.72 -0.29 1.48
CA VAL A 376 14.51 0.02 0.05
C VAL A 376 14.22 1.50 -0.20
N GLY A 377 13.62 2.20 0.79
CA GLY A 377 13.15 3.57 0.61
C GLY A 377 14.26 4.56 0.23
N GLY A 378 15.37 4.53 0.95
CA GLY A 378 16.53 5.37 0.64
C GLY A 378 17.13 5.05 -0.72
N LEU A 379 17.27 3.76 -1.07
CA LEU A 379 17.76 3.35 -2.38
C LEU A 379 16.86 3.86 -3.51
N ALA A 380 15.54 3.73 -3.35
CA ALA A 380 14.59 4.21 -4.35
C ALA A 380 14.68 5.73 -4.57
N ALA A 381 14.83 6.50 -3.48
CA ALA A 381 15.05 7.94 -3.55
C ALA A 381 16.37 8.29 -4.25
N GLN A 382 17.47 7.60 -3.93
CA GLN A 382 18.76 7.79 -4.60
C GLN A 382 18.67 7.48 -6.10
N VAL A 383 18.05 6.37 -6.48
CA VAL A 383 17.89 5.99 -7.89
C VAL A 383 17.07 7.05 -8.63
N ARG A 384 15.98 7.52 -8.03
CA ARG A 384 15.13 8.55 -8.64
C ARG A 384 15.87 9.87 -8.82
N PHE A 385 16.60 10.31 -7.81
CA PHE A 385 17.47 11.49 -7.89
C PHE A 385 18.50 11.37 -9.00
N LEU A 386 19.20 10.23 -9.11
CA LEU A 386 20.20 9.99 -10.14
C LEU A 386 19.58 9.95 -11.55
N GLN A 387 18.34 9.45 -11.70
CA GLN A 387 17.60 9.51 -12.95
C GLN A 387 17.27 10.95 -13.36
N ARG A 388 16.88 11.80 -12.42
CA ARG A 388 16.66 13.24 -12.66
C ARG A 388 17.95 13.96 -13.06
N GLU A 389 19.08 13.55 -12.48
CA GLU A 389 20.41 14.02 -12.88
C GLU A 389 20.87 13.45 -14.23
N GLY A 390 20.02 12.69 -14.93
CA GLY A 390 20.25 12.21 -16.30
C GLY A 390 21.03 10.90 -16.41
N LEU A 391 21.05 10.07 -15.35
CA LEU A 391 21.54 8.70 -15.45
C LEU A 391 20.40 7.78 -15.90
N ASP A 392 20.73 6.79 -16.76
CA ASP A 392 19.80 5.71 -17.07
C ASP A 392 19.52 4.84 -15.83
N THR A 393 18.38 4.16 -15.80
CA THR A 393 17.93 3.38 -14.64
C THR A 393 18.97 2.36 -14.17
N ALA A 394 19.64 1.67 -15.10
CA ALA A 394 20.62 0.65 -14.74
C ALA A 394 21.86 1.24 -14.08
N SER A 395 22.37 2.37 -14.61
CA SER A 395 23.51 3.10 -14.04
C SER A 395 23.15 3.78 -12.72
N ALA A 396 21.91 4.29 -12.58
CA ALA A 396 21.43 4.87 -11.31
C ALA A 396 21.35 3.82 -10.19
N VAL A 397 20.82 2.64 -10.47
CA VAL A 397 20.79 1.50 -9.53
C VAL A 397 22.21 1.02 -9.21
N ALA A 398 23.08 0.94 -10.21
CA ALA A 398 24.47 0.53 -10.02
C ALA A 398 25.23 1.51 -9.11
N ALA A 399 25.18 2.81 -9.39
CA ALA A 399 25.89 3.84 -8.64
C ALA A 399 25.28 4.07 -7.24
N GLY A 400 23.96 4.26 -7.15
CA GLY A 400 23.28 4.53 -5.88
C GLY A 400 23.21 3.31 -4.95
N GLY A 401 22.97 2.12 -5.52
CA GLY A 401 22.82 0.89 -4.74
C GLY A 401 24.14 0.16 -4.53
N PHE A 402 24.72 -0.33 -5.62
CA PHE A 402 25.83 -1.29 -5.52
C PHE A 402 27.14 -0.64 -5.08
N VAL A 403 27.56 0.47 -5.71
CA VAL A 403 28.86 1.11 -5.37
C VAL A 403 28.84 1.66 -3.95
N SER A 404 27.75 2.30 -3.53
CA SER A 404 27.60 2.81 -2.17
C SER A 404 27.59 1.69 -1.14
N SER A 405 26.84 0.61 -1.37
CA SER A 405 26.77 -0.54 -0.46
C SER A 405 28.08 -1.34 -0.40
N ALA A 406 28.70 -1.60 -1.56
CA ALA A 406 29.97 -2.32 -1.63
C ALA A 406 31.10 -1.50 -1.00
N GLY A 407 31.15 -0.19 -1.26
CA GLY A 407 32.12 0.72 -0.63
C GLY A 407 31.97 0.74 0.88
N GLY A 408 30.74 0.83 1.38
CA GLY A 408 30.42 0.77 2.81
C GLY A 408 30.82 -0.57 3.44
N PHE A 409 30.50 -1.69 2.79
CA PHE A 409 30.85 -3.04 3.27
C PHE A 409 32.37 -3.25 3.36
N VAL A 410 33.11 -2.98 2.28
CA VAL A 410 34.58 -3.11 2.25
C VAL A 410 35.24 -2.23 3.30
N THR A 411 34.76 -1.00 3.44
CA THR A 411 35.30 -0.06 4.43
C THR A 411 35.02 -0.53 5.85
N SER A 412 33.75 -0.93 6.15
CA SER A 412 33.37 -1.41 7.48
C SER A 412 34.13 -2.69 7.86
N LEU A 413 34.34 -3.60 6.90
CA LEU A 413 35.14 -4.81 7.12
C LEU A 413 36.61 -4.47 7.44
N GLY A 414 37.22 -3.56 6.67
CA GLY A 414 38.58 -3.11 6.92
C GLY A 414 38.72 -2.41 8.28
N VAL A 415 37.80 -1.51 8.59
CA VAL A 415 37.74 -0.81 9.89
C VAL A 415 37.55 -1.82 11.03
N PHE A 416 36.66 -2.82 10.86
CA PHE A 416 36.45 -3.87 11.85
C PHE A 416 37.74 -4.63 12.17
N ILE A 417 38.44 -5.12 11.13
CA ILE A 417 39.69 -5.87 11.31
C ILE A 417 40.74 -5.03 12.04
N VAL A 418 40.93 -3.78 11.62
CA VAL A 418 41.88 -2.87 12.26
C VAL A 418 41.50 -2.54 13.71
N SER A 419 40.19 -2.35 13.95
CA SER A 419 39.69 -1.99 15.30
C SER A 419 39.84 -3.14 16.29
N VAL A 420 39.56 -4.38 15.85
CA VAL A 420 39.78 -5.59 16.70
C VAL A 420 41.27 -5.74 17.04
N TRP A 421 42.16 -5.48 16.09
CA TRP A 421 43.61 -5.55 16.33
C TRP A 421 44.13 -4.45 17.27
N LEU A 422 43.53 -3.24 17.25
CA LEU A 422 43.90 -2.11 18.10
C LEU A 422 43.14 -2.08 19.43
N SER A 423 42.12 -2.94 19.62
CA SER A 423 41.33 -2.95 20.85
C SER A 423 42.15 -3.46 22.03
N PRO A 424 42.26 -2.68 23.13
CA PRO A 424 42.94 -3.13 24.33
C PRO A 424 42.09 -4.05 25.20
N ASP A 425 40.77 -4.10 24.92
CA ASP A 425 39.84 -4.84 25.75
C ASP A 425 39.85 -6.31 25.33
N THR A 426 39.98 -7.22 26.31
CA THR A 426 39.87 -8.66 26.05
C THR A 426 38.44 -9.00 25.70
N ILE A 427 38.25 -9.49 24.48
CA ILE A 427 36.94 -9.97 24.02
C ILE A 427 36.65 -11.28 24.75
N SER A 428 35.77 -11.23 25.74
CA SER A 428 35.18 -12.44 26.30
C SER A 428 34.14 -12.95 25.31
N ILE A 429 34.58 -13.69 24.30
CA ILE A 429 33.65 -14.35 23.37
C ILE A 429 32.89 -15.38 24.24
N PRO A 430 31.59 -15.14 24.56
CA PRO A 430 30.78 -16.21 25.11
C PRO A 430 30.94 -17.35 24.10
N SER A 431 31.06 -18.58 24.55
CA SER A 431 31.16 -19.74 23.68
C SER A 431 29.91 -19.78 22.79
N ILE A 432 29.92 -18.97 21.71
CA ILE A 432 28.93 -19.06 20.66
C ILE A 432 29.14 -20.46 20.10
N HIS A 433 28.26 -21.35 20.47
CA HIS A 433 28.23 -22.67 19.87
C HIS A 433 27.88 -22.42 18.41
N LEU A 434 28.88 -22.32 17.55
CA LEU A 434 28.75 -22.18 16.09
C LEU A 434 27.73 -23.20 15.55
N GLY A 435 27.55 -24.33 16.26
CA GLY A 435 26.49 -25.28 15.99
C GLY A 435 25.04 -24.73 16.09
N GLN A 436 24.81 -23.67 16.85
CA GLN A 436 23.47 -23.06 16.94
C GLN A 436 23.19 -22.07 15.78
N LEU A 437 24.24 -21.50 15.20
CA LEU A 437 24.14 -20.63 14.01
C LEU A 437 24.24 -21.42 12.69
N ALA A 438 24.80 -22.64 12.73
CA ALA A 438 24.96 -23.49 11.55
C ALA A 438 23.64 -23.71 10.78
N PRO A 439 22.47 -24.01 11.42
CA PRO A 439 21.22 -24.16 10.69
C PRO A 439 20.77 -22.87 10.00
N ALA A 440 20.92 -21.72 10.65
CA ALA A 440 20.52 -20.43 10.08
C ALA A 440 21.42 -20.02 8.91
N LEU A 441 22.73 -20.25 9.03
CA LEU A 441 23.71 -19.99 7.97
C LEU A 441 23.53 -20.96 6.79
N THR A 442 23.22 -22.22 7.05
CA THR A 442 22.93 -23.21 5.98
C THR A 442 21.64 -22.88 5.25
N ILE A 443 20.57 -22.49 5.95
CA ILE A 443 19.32 -22.04 5.33
C ILE A 443 19.55 -20.78 4.49
N ALA A 444 20.27 -19.79 5.02
CA ALA A 444 20.59 -18.57 4.29
C ALA A 444 21.44 -18.86 3.04
N GLY A 445 22.44 -19.73 3.17
CA GLY A 445 23.27 -20.19 2.05
C GLY A 445 22.45 -20.94 1.00
N PHE A 446 21.56 -21.82 1.43
CA PHE A 446 20.66 -22.55 0.53
C PHE A 446 19.69 -21.64 -0.21
N VAL A 447 19.08 -20.68 0.49
CA VAL A 447 18.17 -19.68 -0.11
C VAL A 447 18.93 -18.82 -1.13
N LEU A 448 20.14 -18.38 -0.80
CA LEU A 448 20.98 -17.61 -1.74
C LEU A 448 21.36 -18.45 -2.96
N ALA A 449 21.79 -19.69 -2.77
CA ALA A 449 22.10 -20.61 -3.86
C ALA A 449 20.88 -20.89 -4.75
N LEU A 450 19.70 -21.04 -4.16
CA LEU A 450 18.44 -21.21 -4.89
C LEU A 450 18.07 -19.96 -5.71
N ILE A 451 18.23 -18.77 -5.14
CA ILE A 451 18.01 -17.50 -5.86
C ILE A 451 18.98 -17.40 -7.06
N VAL A 452 20.26 -17.67 -6.85
CA VAL A 452 21.27 -17.66 -7.92
C VAL A 452 20.92 -18.70 -8.98
N LEU A 453 20.54 -19.90 -8.58
CA LEU A 453 20.13 -20.97 -9.50
C LEU A 453 18.91 -20.54 -10.34
N ILE A 454 17.90 -19.95 -9.72
CA ILE A 454 16.69 -19.45 -10.43
C ILE A 454 17.08 -18.35 -11.42
N VAL A 455 17.93 -17.40 -11.02
CA VAL A 455 18.41 -16.32 -11.91
C VAL A 455 19.19 -16.88 -13.09
N VAL A 456 20.02 -17.89 -12.88
CA VAL A 456 20.82 -18.52 -13.95
C VAL A 456 19.96 -19.41 -14.85
N ALA A 457 19.03 -20.18 -14.25
CA ALA A 457 18.19 -21.14 -14.97
C ALA A 457 17.09 -20.47 -15.82
N VAL A 458 16.60 -19.29 -15.42
CA VAL A 458 15.53 -18.59 -16.14
C VAL A 458 16.12 -17.55 -17.11
N PRO A 459 16.10 -17.78 -18.45
CA PRO A 459 16.77 -16.91 -19.41
C PRO A 459 16.25 -15.45 -19.41
N ARG A 460 14.98 -15.25 -19.04
CA ARG A 460 14.38 -13.91 -18.90
C ARG A 460 14.97 -13.16 -17.70
N LEU A 461 15.10 -13.84 -16.56
CA LEU A 461 15.67 -13.27 -15.33
C LEU A 461 17.17 -13.00 -15.51
N ARG A 462 17.90 -13.94 -16.12
CA ARG A 462 19.33 -13.79 -16.44
C ARG A 462 19.59 -12.55 -17.28
N ARG A 463 18.81 -12.34 -18.36
CA ARG A 463 18.94 -11.14 -19.22
C ARG A 463 18.57 -9.85 -18.47
N ALA A 464 17.58 -9.88 -17.59
CA ALA A 464 17.16 -8.74 -16.78
C ALA A 464 18.22 -8.33 -15.75
N VAL A 465 18.96 -9.30 -15.17
CA VAL A 465 19.98 -9.06 -14.14
C VAL A 465 21.38 -8.82 -14.76
N GLN A 466 21.68 -9.42 -15.91
CA GLN A 466 23.01 -9.37 -16.52
C GLN A 466 23.45 -7.95 -16.91
N LYS A 467 22.55 -7.17 -17.55
CA LYS A 467 22.86 -5.76 -17.94
C LYS A 467 23.14 -4.86 -16.73
N PRO A 468 22.29 -4.82 -15.68
CA PRO A 468 22.56 -4.06 -14.46
C PRO A 468 23.86 -4.50 -13.78
N LEU A 469 24.16 -5.81 -13.73
CA LEU A 469 25.38 -6.33 -13.11
C LEU A 469 26.65 -5.91 -13.84
N ILE A 470 26.65 -5.97 -15.18
CA ILE A 470 27.77 -5.51 -16.01
C ILE A 470 27.97 -4.00 -15.84
N ASN A 471 26.89 -3.22 -15.82
CA ASN A 471 26.97 -1.78 -15.61
C ASN A 471 27.47 -1.45 -14.20
N ALA A 472 27.02 -2.19 -13.19
CA ALA A 472 27.53 -2.06 -11.83
C ALA A 472 29.04 -2.34 -11.75
N ALA A 473 29.49 -3.44 -12.38
CA ALA A 473 30.90 -3.77 -12.43
C ALA A 473 31.74 -2.70 -13.15
N ARG A 474 31.25 -2.17 -14.28
CA ARG A 474 31.91 -1.08 -15.03
C ARG A 474 31.98 0.20 -14.19
N THR A 475 30.89 0.58 -13.53
CA THR A 475 30.82 1.77 -12.66
C THR A 475 31.78 1.64 -11.49
N THR A 476 31.79 0.48 -10.81
CA THR A 476 32.73 0.18 -9.72
C THR A 476 34.18 0.28 -10.19
N TRP A 477 34.48 -0.28 -11.37
CA TRP A 477 35.81 -0.22 -11.96
C TRP A 477 36.26 1.21 -12.30
N THR A 478 35.34 2.03 -12.80
CA THR A 478 35.59 3.44 -13.10
C THR A 478 35.88 4.25 -11.83
N VAL A 479 35.14 4.00 -10.75
CA VAL A 479 35.38 4.62 -9.44
C VAL A 479 36.71 4.14 -8.84
N ALA A 480 36.99 2.83 -8.88
CA ALA A 480 38.22 2.25 -8.35
C ALA A 480 39.50 2.78 -9.02
N ARG A 481 39.42 3.07 -10.32
CA ARG A 481 40.55 3.66 -11.08
C ARG A 481 40.73 5.16 -10.88
N SER A 482 39.79 5.86 -10.22
CA SER A 482 39.88 7.29 -9.98
C SER A 482 40.26 7.53 -8.50
N PRO A 483 41.53 7.90 -8.20
CA PRO A 483 41.98 8.05 -6.81
C PRO A 483 41.18 9.10 -6.02
N GLY A 484 40.79 10.20 -6.66
CA GLY A 484 39.97 11.22 -6.01
C GLY A 484 38.55 10.74 -5.66
N ARG A 485 37.92 9.90 -6.48
CA ARG A 485 36.60 9.31 -6.20
C ARG A 485 36.72 8.21 -5.16
N LEU A 486 37.73 7.37 -5.29
CA LEU A 486 38.00 6.29 -4.34
C LEU A 486 38.23 6.85 -2.93
N SER A 487 39.00 7.94 -2.81
CA SER A 487 39.24 8.61 -1.52
C SER A 487 37.95 9.18 -0.92
N LEU A 488 37.05 9.72 -1.73
CA LEU A 488 35.74 10.18 -1.25
C LEU A 488 34.86 9.01 -0.75
N VAL A 489 34.82 7.89 -1.49
CA VAL A 489 34.03 6.71 -1.10
C VAL A 489 34.61 6.08 0.19
N LEU A 490 35.90 5.74 0.19
CA LEU A 490 36.52 5.08 1.34
C LEU A 490 36.65 6.03 2.53
N GLY A 491 37.17 7.25 2.32
CA GLY A 491 37.34 8.26 3.37
C GLY A 491 36.01 8.67 4.00
N GLY A 492 34.99 8.91 3.18
CA GLY A 492 33.64 9.20 3.67
C GLY A 492 33.10 8.08 4.56
N ASN A 493 33.17 6.82 4.10
CA ASN A 493 32.70 5.67 4.89
C ASN A 493 33.56 5.41 6.15
N ILE A 494 34.87 5.65 6.12
CA ILE A 494 35.73 5.58 7.32
C ILE A 494 35.24 6.61 8.35
N ILE A 495 35.08 7.87 7.95
CA ILE A 495 34.60 8.93 8.83
C ILE A 495 33.22 8.59 9.41
N VAL A 496 32.32 8.02 8.60
CA VAL A 496 31.01 7.55 9.06
C VAL A 496 31.16 6.50 10.18
N ASN A 497 32.01 5.48 9.99
CA ASN A 497 32.24 4.47 11.03
C ASN A 497 32.81 5.08 12.31
N LEU A 498 33.76 6.02 12.20
CA LEU A 498 34.33 6.75 13.36
C LEU A 498 33.26 7.56 14.11
N LEU A 499 32.41 8.27 13.38
CA LEU A 499 31.33 9.06 13.98
C LEU A 499 30.27 8.15 14.62
N TYR A 500 29.91 7.02 14.01
CA TYR A 500 29.00 6.07 14.64
C TYR A 500 29.60 5.42 15.90
N ALA A 501 30.89 5.13 15.92
CA ALA A 501 31.56 4.66 17.12
C ALA A 501 31.55 5.73 18.23
N ALA A 502 31.80 6.99 17.89
CA ALA A 502 31.71 8.11 18.83
C ALA A 502 30.27 8.31 19.33
N CYS A 503 29.27 8.18 18.45
CA CYS A 503 27.84 8.21 18.82
C CYS A 503 27.48 7.08 19.78
N ALA A 504 27.91 5.85 19.48
CA ALA A 504 27.70 4.67 20.33
C ALA A 504 28.34 4.85 21.72
N LEU A 505 29.56 5.39 21.79
CA LEU A 505 30.21 5.75 23.07
C LEU A 505 29.46 6.83 23.82
N ALA A 506 29.00 7.87 23.15
CA ALA A 506 28.18 8.90 23.78
C ALA A 506 26.88 8.30 24.36
N CYS A 507 26.20 7.45 23.61
CA CYS A 507 25.02 6.73 24.11
C CYS A 507 25.38 5.84 25.32
N LEU A 508 26.49 5.13 25.28
CA LEU A 508 26.93 4.25 26.36
C LEU A 508 27.27 5.05 27.62
N ARG A 509 27.98 6.17 27.48
CA ARG A 509 28.33 7.08 28.61
C ARG A 509 27.11 7.72 29.25
N ALA A 510 26.05 7.99 28.45
CA ALA A 510 24.80 8.50 28.98
C ALA A 510 24.18 7.55 30.04
N PHE A 511 24.47 6.25 29.95
CA PHE A 511 24.03 5.22 30.90
C PHE A 511 25.11 4.78 31.89
N GLY A 512 26.21 5.51 31.96
CA GLY A 512 27.31 5.24 32.89
C GLY A 512 28.23 4.07 32.50
N GLY A 513 28.08 3.52 31.29
CA GLY A 513 28.98 2.50 30.76
C GLY A 513 30.23 3.08 30.12
N SER A 514 31.29 2.28 30.01
CA SER A 514 32.54 2.67 29.36
C SER A 514 33.20 1.48 28.68
N ILE A 515 33.65 1.70 27.45
CA ILE A 515 34.55 0.82 26.70
C ILE A 515 35.56 1.66 25.96
N SER A 516 36.60 1.05 25.41
CA SER A 516 37.56 1.79 24.60
C SER A 516 36.92 2.24 23.26
N PHE A 517 37.51 3.28 22.65
CA PHE A 517 37.04 3.77 21.36
C PHE A 517 37.17 2.69 20.28
N PHE A 518 38.27 1.92 20.28
CA PHE A 518 38.49 0.87 19.30
C PHE A 518 37.53 -0.31 19.48
N SER A 519 37.13 -0.63 20.72
CA SER A 519 36.10 -1.63 20.99
C SER A 519 34.73 -1.17 20.47
N ALA A 520 34.36 0.09 20.71
CA ALA A 520 33.13 0.64 20.14
C ALA A 520 33.15 0.65 18.60
N LEU A 521 34.31 0.98 18.02
CA LEU A 521 34.50 0.98 16.57
C LEU A 521 34.40 -0.45 15.99
N ALA A 522 34.96 -1.45 16.67
CA ALA A 522 34.82 -2.86 16.30
C ALA A 522 33.35 -3.32 16.37
N ILE A 523 32.62 -2.96 17.43
CA ILE A 523 31.19 -3.29 17.58
C ILE A 523 30.37 -2.68 16.45
N VAL A 524 30.54 -1.38 16.18
CA VAL A 524 29.77 -0.66 15.17
C VAL A 524 30.07 -1.19 13.75
N SER A 525 31.34 -1.31 13.41
CA SER A 525 31.74 -1.80 12.08
C SER A 525 31.40 -3.29 11.87
N GLY A 526 31.55 -4.11 12.92
CA GLY A 526 31.17 -5.52 12.89
C GLY A 526 29.65 -5.72 12.72
N THR A 527 28.83 -4.95 13.44
CA THR A 527 27.37 -4.99 13.28
C THR A 527 26.94 -4.48 11.90
N ALA A 528 27.62 -3.48 11.33
CA ALA A 528 27.38 -3.01 9.96
C ALA A 528 27.66 -4.12 8.93
N VAL A 529 28.77 -4.84 9.07
CA VAL A 529 29.11 -6.00 8.21
C VAL A 529 28.05 -7.07 8.32
N LEU A 530 27.67 -7.47 9.55
CA LEU A 530 26.64 -8.50 9.77
C LEU A 530 25.28 -8.10 9.19
N SER A 531 24.88 -6.83 9.37
CA SER A 531 23.62 -6.30 8.83
C SER A 531 23.56 -6.35 7.30
N THR A 532 24.69 -6.21 6.63
CA THR A 532 24.77 -6.27 5.17
C THR A 532 24.61 -7.70 4.65
N LEU A 533 24.96 -8.70 5.45
CA LEU A 533 24.85 -10.12 5.09
C LEU A 533 23.43 -10.67 5.21
N VAL A 534 22.51 -9.94 5.83
CA VAL A 534 21.12 -10.35 6.03
C VAL A 534 20.21 -9.69 4.97
N PRO A 535 19.81 -10.37 3.90
CA PRO A 535 19.24 -9.77 2.70
C PRO A 535 17.71 -9.64 2.76
N PHE A 536 17.08 -9.43 3.91
CA PHE A 536 15.64 -9.24 3.97
C PHE A 536 15.23 -7.93 4.67
N PRO A 537 14.14 -7.29 4.24
CA PRO A 537 13.65 -6.03 4.79
C PRO A 537 13.33 -6.15 6.29
N GLY A 538 13.87 -5.25 7.11
CA GLY A 538 13.70 -5.27 8.57
C GLY A 538 14.66 -6.21 9.32
N GLY A 539 15.24 -7.22 8.67
CA GLY A 539 16.21 -8.14 9.26
C GLY A 539 17.51 -7.46 9.64
N SER A 540 18.01 -6.58 8.81
CA SER A 540 19.21 -5.81 9.08
C SER A 540 19.09 -4.92 10.33
N THR A 541 17.93 -4.33 10.58
CA THR A 541 17.69 -3.48 11.76
C THR A 541 17.62 -4.32 13.04
N ALA A 542 16.92 -5.44 13.00
CA ALA A 542 16.83 -6.37 14.12
C ALA A 542 18.20 -7.00 14.45
N VAL A 543 18.93 -7.49 13.43
CA VAL A 543 20.27 -8.05 13.57
C VAL A 543 21.27 -6.99 14.04
N GLY A 544 21.15 -5.75 13.55
CA GLY A 544 21.97 -4.63 14.01
C GLY A 544 21.77 -4.33 15.49
N ALA A 545 20.53 -4.20 15.96
CA ALA A 545 20.24 -3.90 17.37
C ALA A 545 20.62 -5.05 18.31
N LEU A 546 20.31 -6.30 17.92
CA LEU A 546 20.63 -7.53 18.65
C LEU A 546 22.14 -7.74 18.71
N GLY A 547 22.81 -7.65 17.56
CA GLY A 547 24.24 -7.79 17.45
C GLY A 547 24.97 -6.71 18.24
N PHE A 548 24.47 -5.48 18.23
CA PHE A 548 25.06 -4.38 18.95
C PHE A 548 24.96 -4.55 20.47
N SER A 549 23.77 -4.89 21.02
CA SER A 549 23.62 -5.12 22.47
C SER A 549 24.39 -6.35 22.93
N GLY A 550 24.36 -7.45 22.16
CA GLY A 550 25.13 -8.66 22.47
C GLY A 550 26.62 -8.43 22.43
N ALA A 551 27.12 -7.64 21.45
CA ALA A 551 28.51 -7.26 21.37
C ALA A 551 28.95 -6.40 22.59
N LEU A 552 28.13 -5.41 23.01
CA LEU A 552 28.41 -4.64 24.24
C LEU A 552 28.56 -5.55 25.46
N VAL A 553 27.69 -6.52 25.62
CA VAL A 553 27.77 -7.50 26.70
C VAL A 553 29.05 -8.36 26.60
N ALA A 554 29.46 -8.76 25.38
CA ALA A 554 30.71 -9.49 25.15
C ALA A 554 31.97 -8.68 25.53
N PHE A 555 31.88 -7.34 25.49
CA PHE A 555 32.90 -6.42 25.98
C PHE A 555 32.73 -6.03 27.47
N GLY A 556 31.96 -6.80 28.24
CA GLY A 556 31.81 -6.64 29.69
C GLY A 556 30.81 -5.56 30.14
N VAL A 557 30.03 -4.99 29.25
CA VAL A 557 28.96 -4.04 29.61
C VAL A 557 27.79 -4.82 30.24
N PRO A 558 27.25 -4.38 31.41
CA PRO A 558 26.07 -4.99 32.00
C PRO A 558 24.90 -5.03 31.02
N GLN A 559 24.14 -6.15 30.99
CA GLN A 559 23.09 -6.40 30.01
C GLN A 559 22.03 -5.29 29.95
N ASN A 560 21.60 -4.78 31.11
CA ASN A 560 20.62 -3.67 31.18
C ASN A 560 21.14 -2.37 30.56
N VAL A 561 22.43 -2.04 30.78
CA VAL A 561 23.08 -0.89 30.18
C VAL A 561 23.27 -1.09 28.66
N ALA A 562 23.69 -2.29 28.24
CA ALA A 562 23.90 -2.64 26.84
C ALA A 562 22.60 -2.53 26.03
N VAL A 563 21.49 -3.06 26.55
CA VAL A 563 20.16 -2.97 25.90
C VAL A 563 19.68 -1.51 25.83
N SER A 564 19.78 -0.76 26.93
CA SER A 564 19.39 0.66 26.94
C SER A 564 20.22 1.49 25.96
N THR A 565 21.53 1.25 25.91
CA THR A 565 22.43 1.89 24.94
C THR A 565 22.04 1.54 23.51
N ALA A 566 21.74 0.27 23.20
CA ALA A 566 21.36 -0.16 21.86
C ALA A 566 20.05 0.51 21.40
N LEU A 567 19.05 0.61 22.29
CA LEU A 567 17.78 1.26 22.00
C LEU A 567 17.94 2.75 21.74
N VAL A 568 18.67 3.44 22.60
CA VAL A 568 18.92 4.89 22.43
C VAL A 568 19.79 5.16 21.22
N ASN A 569 20.80 4.35 20.97
CA ASN A 569 21.63 4.45 19.76
C ASN A 569 20.77 4.28 18.50
N GLN A 570 19.85 3.30 18.48
CA GLN A 570 18.91 3.09 17.37
C GLN A 570 17.97 4.30 17.21
N LEU A 571 17.44 4.84 18.31
CA LEU A 571 16.59 6.02 18.28
C LEU A 571 17.33 7.23 17.70
N VAL A 572 18.55 7.49 18.18
CA VAL A 572 19.38 8.62 17.77
C VAL A 572 19.84 8.50 16.31
N THR A 573 20.20 7.30 15.87
CA THR A 573 20.75 7.09 14.52
C THR A 573 19.70 6.89 13.43
N SER A 574 18.48 6.45 13.78
CA SER A 574 17.44 6.15 12.79
C SER A 574 16.23 7.09 12.85
N PHE A 575 15.75 7.43 14.06
CA PHE A 575 14.51 8.22 14.19
C PHE A 575 14.79 9.73 14.21
N VAL A 576 15.84 10.17 14.90
CA VAL A 576 16.16 11.60 14.96
C VAL A 576 16.48 12.19 13.58
N PRO A 577 17.28 11.55 12.70
CA PRO A 577 17.53 12.06 11.35
C PRO A 577 16.28 12.06 10.44
N ALA A 578 15.27 11.24 10.73
CA ALA A 578 14.03 11.23 9.96
C ALA A 578 13.22 12.53 10.12
N ILE A 579 13.36 13.24 11.25
CA ILE A 579 12.64 14.50 11.50
C ILE A 579 13.01 15.57 10.45
N PRO A 580 14.28 15.99 10.32
CA PRO A 580 14.66 16.90 9.25
C PRO A 580 14.49 16.25 7.86
N GLY A 581 14.56 14.92 7.75
CA GLY A 581 14.31 14.18 6.53
C GLY A 581 12.94 14.42 5.90
N VAL A 582 11.89 14.64 6.71
CA VAL A 582 10.55 15.00 6.20
C VAL A 582 10.57 16.33 5.45
N PHE A 583 11.25 17.32 5.99
CA PHE A 583 11.34 18.65 5.39
C PHE A 583 12.19 18.63 4.12
N ALA A 584 13.34 17.95 4.15
CA ALA A 584 14.18 17.73 2.99
C ALA A 584 13.42 16.99 1.87
N THR A 585 12.65 15.95 2.20
CA THR A 585 11.80 15.25 1.23
C THR A 585 10.79 16.18 0.56
N ARG A 586 10.10 17.02 1.34
CA ARG A 586 9.11 17.97 0.79
C ARG A 586 9.77 18.98 -0.16
N HIS A 587 10.95 19.46 0.17
CA HIS A 587 11.68 20.40 -0.68
C HIS A 587 12.17 19.73 -1.97
N LEU A 588 12.77 18.54 -1.91
CA LEU A 588 13.22 17.78 -3.08
C LEU A 588 12.06 17.42 -4.05
N VAL A 589 10.87 17.11 -3.50
CA VAL A 589 9.67 16.89 -4.32
C VAL A 589 9.17 18.20 -4.93
N ALA A 590 9.14 19.30 -4.17
CA ALA A 590 8.70 20.61 -4.65
C ALA A 590 9.64 21.20 -5.73
N THR A 591 10.93 20.88 -5.68
CA THR A 591 11.94 21.30 -6.67
C THR A 591 12.14 20.28 -7.80
N GLU A 592 11.28 19.25 -7.87
CA GLU A 592 11.31 18.18 -8.88
C GLU A 592 12.65 17.42 -9.00
N GLN A 593 13.43 17.36 -7.93
CA GLN A 593 14.71 16.66 -7.89
C GLN A 593 14.58 15.16 -7.63
N ILE A 594 13.39 14.72 -7.13
CA ILE A 594 13.04 13.29 -6.94
C ILE A 594 11.60 13.00 -7.39
#